data_eba9038c4408019ff89446f86c078255
#
_entry.id   eba9038c4408019ff89446f86c078255
#
_cell.length_a   1.000
_cell.length_b   1.000
_cell.length_c   1.000
_cell.angle_alpha   90.00
_cell.angle_beta   90.00
_cell.angle_gamma   90.00
#
_symmetry.space_group_name_H-M   'P 1'
#
loop_
_entity.id
_entity.type
_entity.pdbx_description
1 polymer ?
#
loop_
_entity_poly.entity_id
_entity_poly.type
_entity_poly.pdbx_seq_one_letter_code
_entity_poly.pdbx_strand_id
1 'polypeptide(L)'
;MIEELDDVILTCDLPEHKLARGDIGTVVLVHREGEGYEVEFTTLAGETIAIVTLAASQVRPSKPWEIAHVRDWPLIHSESRVQLLDLL
;
A
#
# COMPACT_ATOMS: atom_id res chain seq x y z
N MET A 1 16.16 9.33 5.22
CA MET A 1 14.91 10.06 5.49
C MET A 1 13.91 9.82 4.37
N ILE A 2 12.67 9.61 4.74
CA ILE A 2 11.61 9.36 3.75
C ILE A 2 11.23 10.67 3.08
N GLU A 3 11.16 10.64 1.75
CA GLU A 3 10.85 11.80 0.93
C GLU A 3 9.69 11.50 0.00
N GLU A 4 9.16 12.54 -0.63
CA GLU A 4 8.11 12.37 -1.62
C GLU A 4 8.57 11.44 -2.72
N LEU A 5 7.65 10.59 -3.17
CA LEU A 5 7.83 9.57 -4.19
C LEU A 5 8.63 8.36 -3.74
N ASP A 6 9.07 8.33 -2.49
CA ASP A 6 9.70 7.13 -1.95
C ASP A 6 8.65 6.04 -1.72
N ASP A 7 9.05 4.80 -1.91
CA ASP A 7 8.25 3.66 -1.50
C ASP A 7 8.40 3.45 0.00
N VAL A 8 7.30 3.14 0.64
CA VAL A 8 7.29 2.83 2.07
C VAL A 8 6.49 1.56 2.31
N ILE A 9 6.78 0.91 3.42
CA ILE A 9 6.17 -0.35 3.80
C ILE A 9 5.33 -0.10 5.05
N LEU A 10 4.09 -0.58 5.06
CA LEU A 10 3.26 -0.50 6.25
C LEU A 10 3.84 -1.36 7.36
N THR A 11 3.92 -0.80 8.56
CA THR A 11 4.38 -1.53 9.74
C THR A 11 3.22 -2.06 10.56
N CYS A 12 2.00 -1.77 10.16
CA CYS A 12 0.80 -2.20 10.85
C CYS A 12 -0.32 -2.43 9.85
N ASP A 13 -1.37 -3.11 10.30
CA ASP A 13 -2.56 -3.29 9.48
C ASP A 13 -3.40 -2.03 9.49
N LEU A 14 -4.12 -1.81 8.39
CA LEU A 14 -5.10 -0.73 8.28
C LEU A 14 -6.41 -1.36 7.82
N PRO A 15 -7.14 -2.00 8.72
CA PRO A 15 -8.32 -2.79 8.32
C PRO A 15 -9.41 -1.94 7.67
N GLU A 16 -9.53 -0.70 8.03
CA GLU A 16 -10.54 0.18 7.44
C GLU A 16 -10.29 0.42 5.96
N HIS A 17 -9.07 0.19 5.49
CA HIS A 17 -8.72 0.32 4.09
C HIS A 17 -8.41 -1.01 3.43
N LYS A 18 -8.57 -2.10 4.20
CA LYS A 18 -8.24 -3.46 3.73
C LYS A 18 -6.78 -3.55 3.32
N LEU A 19 -5.94 -2.79 4.01
CA LEU A 19 -4.50 -2.83 3.85
C LEU A 19 -3.88 -3.53 5.03
N ALA A 20 -2.72 -4.12 4.81
CA ALA A 20 -2.09 -4.95 5.82
C ALA A 20 -0.62 -4.59 5.97
N ARG A 21 -0.09 -4.91 7.13
CA ARG A 21 1.34 -4.81 7.36
C ARG A 21 2.09 -5.46 6.21
N GLY A 22 3.10 -4.78 5.71
CA GLY A 22 3.88 -5.26 4.59
C GLY A 22 3.43 -4.73 3.25
N ASP A 23 2.25 -4.11 3.17
CA ASP A 23 1.83 -3.50 1.93
C ASP A 23 2.72 -2.29 1.61
N ILE A 24 2.93 -2.07 0.33
CA ILE A 24 3.83 -1.04 -0.17
C ILE A 24 3.02 0.12 -0.70
N GLY A 25 3.39 1.33 -0.30
CA GLY A 25 2.76 2.53 -0.84
C GLY A 25 3.82 3.52 -1.27
N THR A 26 3.37 4.61 -1.88
CA THR A 26 4.25 5.67 -2.34
C THR A 26 3.89 6.97 -1.62
N VAL A 27 4.89 7.62 -1.07
CA VAL A 27 4.68 8.88 -0.37
C VAL A 27 4.35 9.98 -1.37
N VAL A 28 3.20 10.62 -1.19
CA VAL A 28 2.80 11.73 -2.06
C VAL A 28 2.93 13.08 -1.37
N LEU A 29 3.07 13.08 -0.04
CA LEU A 29 3.28 14.33 0.71
C LEU A 29 3.93 14.01 2.04
N VAL A 30 4.87 14.84 2.46
CA VAL A 30 5.53 14.72 3.75
C VAL A 30 5.01 15.85 4.65
N HIS A 31 4.52 15.49 5.83
CA HIS A 31 4.04 16.46 6.81
C HIS A 31 5.13 16.76 7.84
N ARG A 32 5.30 18.04 8.14
CA ARG A 32 6.12 18.48 9.27
C ARG A 32 7.46 17.78 9.37
N GLU A 33 8.17 17.75 8.24
CA GLU A 33 9.53 17.21 8.21
C GLU A 33 9.64 15.77 8.67
N GLY A 34 8.61 14.98 8.37
CA GLY A 34 8.68 13.55 8.64
C GLY A 34 7.86 13.07 9.82
N GLU A 35 7.01 13.92 10.39
CA GLU A 35 6.11 13.46 11.45
C GLU A 35 5.00 12.59 10.91
N GLY A 36 4.65 12.77 9.66
CA GLY A 36 3.60 11.97 9.03
C GLY A 36 3.70 12.07 7.53
N TYR A 37 2.92 11.25 6.86
CA TYR A 37 2.96 11.14 5.41
C TYR A 37 1.59 10.89 4.84
N GLU A 38 1.34 11.45 3.64
CA GLU A 38 0.23 10.98 2.82
C GLU A 38 0.81 9.90 1.92
N VAL A 39 0.19 8.73 1.95
CA VAL A 39 0.73 7.57 1.22
C VAL A 39 -0.36 7.03 0.32
N GLU A 40 0.00 6.87 -0.93
CA GLU A 40 -0.91 6.31 -1.93
C GLU A 40 -0.63 4.83 -2.11
N PHE A 41 -1.69 4.03 -2.04
CA PHE A 41 -1.63 2.59 -2.30
C PHE A 41 -2.37 2.31 -3.59
N THR A 42 -1.74 1.55 -4.48
CA THR A 42 -2.30 1.24 -5.79
C THR A 42 -2.25 -0.25 -6.05
N THR A 43 -3.11 -0.70 -6.96
CA THR A 43 -2.96 -2.03 -7.52
C THR A 43 -1.84 -2.04 -8.55
N LEU A 44 -1.44 -3.21 -8.99
CA LEU A 44 -0.41 -3.33 -10.03
C LEU A 44 -0.90 -2.77 -11.37
N ALA A 45 -2.21 -2.65 -11.54
CA ALA A 45 -2.77 -2.01 -12.74
C ALA A 45 -2.72 -0.49 -12.65
N GLY A 46 -2.29 0.05 -11.53
CA GLY A 46 -2.18 1.49 -11.36
C GLY A 46 -3.41 2.16 -10.80
N GLU A 47 -4.40 1.37 -10.37
CA GLU A 47 -5.60 1.95 -9.77
C GLU A 47 -5.33 2.31 -8.32
N THR A 48 -5.71 3.51 -7.94
CA THR A 48 -5.54 3.94 -6.56
C THR A 48 -6.55 3.25 -5.65
N ILE A 49 -6.04 2.52 -4.67
CA ILE A 49 -6.87 1.89 -3.65
C ILE A 49 -7.26 2.92 -2.59
N ALA A 50 -6.27 3.66 -2.11
CA ALA A 50 -6.48 4.62 -1.03
C ALA A 50 -5.30 5.57 -0.96
N ILE A 51 -5.57 6.78 -0.47
CA ILE A 51 -4.52 7.72 -0.06
C ILE A 51 -4.77 7.95 1.41
N VAL A 52 -3.81 7.60 2.24
CA VAL A 52 -4.00 7.54 3.69
C VAL A 52 -2.97 8.42 4.39
N THR A 53 -3.44 9.16 5.39
CA THR A 53 -2.54 9.92 6.26
C THR A 53 -2.01 8.99 7.33
N LEU A 54 -0.70 8.80 7.36
CA LEU A 54 -0.06 7.86 8.27
C LEU A 54 0.97 8.57 9.13
N ALA A 55 1.06 8.14 10.39
CA ALA A 55 2.12 8.60 11.28
C ALA A 55 3.44 7.96 10.86
N ALA A 56 4.54 8.60 11.22
CA ALA A 56 5.86 8.08 10.90
C ALA A 56 6.06 6.66 11.41
N SER A 57 5.45 6.32 12.53
CA SER A 57 5.60 4.98 13.10
C SER A 57 4.85 3.89 12.34
N GLN A 58 3.97 4.27 11.43
CA GLN A 58 3.16 3.31 10.69
C GLN A 58 3.79 2.89 9.38
N VAL A 59 4.89 3.51 9.01
CA VAL A 59 5.60 3.19 7.77
C VAL A 59 7.10 3.10 8.04
N ARG A 60 7.79 2.44 7.14
CA ARG A 60 9.25 2.44 7.13
C ARG A 60 9.72 2.48 5.69
N PRO A 61 10.97 2.89 5.46
CA PRO A 61 11.53 2.86 4.10
C PRO A 61 11.67 1.41 3.61
N SER A 62 11.57 1.23 2.31
CA SER A 62 11.93 -0.04 1.71
C SER A 62 13.45 -0.19 1.74
N LYS A 63 13.92 -1.43 1.72
CA LYS A 63 15.35 -1.75 1.70
C LYS A 63 15.70 -2.35 0.36
N PRO A 64 16.89 -2.04 -0.18
CA PRO A 64 17.22 -2.49 -1.54
C PRO A 64 17.20 -4.00 -1.75
N TRP A 65 17.35 -4.77 -0.68
CA TRP A 65 17.40 -6.22 -0.78
C TRP A 65 16.05 -6.88 -0.51
N GLU A 66 14.99 -6.09 -0.33
CA GLU A 66 13.69 -6.66 -0.07
C GLU A 66 13.00 -7.05 -1.38
N ILE A 67 12.21 -8.11 -1.31
CA ILE A 67 11.42 -8.58 -2.44
C ILE A 67 9.96 -8.24 -2.19
N ALA A 68 9.33 -7.63 -3.19
CA ALA A 68 7.90 -7.36 -3.10
C ALA A 68 7.13 -8.67 -3.20
N HIS A 69 6.04 -8.76 -2.44
CA HIS A 69 5.21 -9.95 -2.41
C HIS A 69 3.78 -9.61 -2.81
N VAL A 70 3.27 -10.32 -3.79
CA VAL A 70 1.94 -10.07 -4.36
C VAL A 70 0.88 -10.73 -3.50
N ARG A 71 -0.22 -10.00 -3.28
CA ARG A 71 -1.43 -10.55 -2.70
C ARG A 71 -2.62 -9.88 -3.35
N ASP A 72 -3.77 -10.52 -3.28
CA ASP A 72 -4.98 -9.89 -3.79
C ASP A 72 -5.47 -8.87 -2.79
N TRP A 73 -5.87 -7.72 -3.29
CA TRP A 73 -6.61 -6.78 -2.48
C TRP A 73 -8.07 -7.26 -2.53
N PRO A 74 -8.69 -7.45 -1.37
CA PRO A 74 -9.97 -8.17 -1.33
C PRO A 74 -11.13 -7.31 -1.80
N LEU A 75 -11.18 -7.07 -3.08
CA LEU A 75 -12.28 -6.39 -3.71
C LEU A 75 -13.20 -7.38 -4.39
N ILE A 76 -14.42 -6.97 -4.53
CA ILE A 76 -15.45 -7.78 -5.12
C ILE A 76 -15.13 -8.22 -6.53
N HIS A 77 -14.52 -7.33 -7.31
CA HIS A 77 -14.24 -7.67 -8.70
C HIS A 77 -13.23 -8.81 -8.83
N SER A 78 -12.35 -8.97 -7.86
CA SER A 78 -11.41 -10.08 -7.94
C SER A 78 -12.14 -11.40 -7.75
N GLU A 79 -13.17 -11.41 -6.93
CA GLU A 79 -14.01 -12.59 -6.81
C GLU A 79 -14.69 -12.93 -8.11
N SER A 80 -15.19 -11.92 -8.77
CA SER A 80 -15.88 -12.15 -10.05
C SER A 80 -14.95 -12.77 -11.05
N ARG A 81 -13.74 -12.28 -11.14
CA ARG A 81 -12.79 -12.82 -12.10
C ARG A 81 -12.41 -14.24 -11.79
N VAL A 82 -12.20 -14.51 -10.52
CA VAL A 82 -11.87 -15.86 -10.10
C VAL A 82 -12.97 -16.81 -10.48
N GLN A 83 -14.20 -16.42 -10.25
CA GLN A 83 -15.34 -17.26 -10.60
C GLN A 83 -15.37 -17.55 -12.07
N LEU A 84 -15.11 -16.56 -12.89
CA LEU A 84 -15.09 -16.76 -14.31
C LEU A 84 -14.02 -17.76 -14.72
N LEU A 85 -12.86 -17.62 -14.14
CA LEU A 85 -11.79 -18.55 -14.44
C LEU A 85 -12.10 -19.97 -14.01
N ASP A 86 -12.76 -20.09 -12.88
CA ASP A 86 -13.13 -21.41 -12.40
C ASP A 86 -14.12 -22.10 -13.31
N LEU A 87 -14.91 -21.34 -13.99
CA LEU A 87 -15.90 -21.90 -14.89
C LEU A 87 -15.29 -22.34 -16.22
N LEU A 88 -14.16 -21.83 -16.52
CA LEU A 88 -13.48 -22.17 -17.74
C LEU A 88 -12.70 -23.45 -17.64
#